data_dc4299bee7dadbd7b4307b65de89a370
#
_entry.id   dc4299bee7dadbd7b4307b65de89a370
#
_cell.length_a   1.000
_cell.length_b   1.000
_cell.length_c   1.000
_cell.angle_alpha   90.00
_cell.angle_beta   90.00
_cell.angle_gamma   90.00
#
_symmetry.space_group_name_H-M   'P 1'
#
loop_
_entity.id
_entity.type
_entity.pdbx_description
1 polymer ?
#
loop_
_entity_poly.entity_id
_entity_poly.type
_entity_poly.pdbx_seq_one_letter_code
_entity_poly.pdbx_strand_id
1 'polypeptide(L)'
;MRTDKDNLQILYEDNHLLAVNKRCGDLVQGDRTGDVPLVELAREYIRRKYNKPGNVFCGLPHRIDRPTSGVVLLAKTSKALSRLSEMFRQGSVQKTYHAIVPRRDIPSQGTWRHYLVHDGVRNLSRAFDTPRS
;
A
#
# COMPACT_ATOMS: atom_id res chain seq x y z
N MET A 1 -3.47 10.97 -13.95
CA MET A 1 -2.00 11.08 -14.09
C MET A 1 -1.35 10.01 -13.22
N ARG A 2 -0.50 9.18 -13.80
CA ARG A 2 0.24 8.14 -13.05
C ARG A 2 1.51 8.73 -12.45
N THR A 3 1.99 8.09 -11.40
CA THR A 3 3.28 8.41 -10.82
C THR A 3 4.42 7.92 -11.72
N ASP A 4 5.42 8.74 -11.88
CA ASP A 4 6.67 8.43 -12.57
C ASP A 4 7.88 8.89 -11.73
N LYS A 5 9.06 8.72 -12.27
CA LYS A 5 10.32 9.06 -11.59
C LYS A 5 10.47 10.54 -11.23
N ASP A 6 9.74 11.43 -11.91
CA ASP A 6 9.89 12.88 -11.79
C ASP A 6 8.77 13.51 -10.95
N ASN A 7 7.68 12.77 -10.70
CA ASN A 7 6.51 13.28 -10.00
C ASN A 7 6.12 12.46 -8.74
N LEU A 8 7.00 11.58 -8.27
CA LEU A 8 6.78 10.82 -7.03
C LEU A 8 6.63 11.78 -5.85
N GLN A 9 5.51 11.63 -5.12
CA GLN A 9 5.22 12.50 -3.97
C GLN A 9 5.69 11.84 -2.68
N ILE A 10 6.74 12.40 -2.09
CA ILE A 10 7.27 11.97 -0.79
C ILE A 10 6.54 12.75 0.31
N LEU A 11 5.88 12.03 1.22
CA LEU A 11 5.18 12.62 2.35
C LEU A 11 6.06 12.70 3.59
N TYR A 12 6.93 11.72 3.79
CA TYR A 12 7.84 11.63 4.92
C TYR A 12 9.04 10.77 4.55
N GLU A 13 10.19 11.12 5.05
CA GLU A 13 11.40 10.32 4.92
C GLU A 13 12.33 10.51 6.12
N ASP A 14 12.86 9.40 6.63
CA ASP A 14 13.98 9.37 7.56
C ASP A 14 15.01 8.31 7.12
N ASN A 15 15.90 7.89 8.02
CA ASN A 15 16.91 6.88 7.69
C ASN A 15 16.33 5.48 7.47
N HIS A 16 15.13 5.22 7.93
CA HIS A 16 14.52 3.89 7.95
C HIS A 16 13.24 3.79 7.13
N LEU A 17 12.49 4.88 7.02
CA LEU A 17 11.14 4.91 6.47
C LEU A 17 11.04 5.90 5.32
N LEU A 18 10.19 5.55 4.38
CA LEU A 18 9.74 6.41 3.30
C LEU A 18 8.21 6.29 3.19
N ALA A 19 7.50 7.39 3.33
CA ALA A 19 6.07 7.45 3.08
C ALA A 19 5.80 8.19 1.78
N VAL A 20 5.07 7.57 0.88
CA VAL A 20 4.74 8.13 -0.43
C VAL A 20 3.24 8.24 -0.62
N ASN A 21 2.81 9.22 -1.39
CA ASN A 21 1.42 9.36 -1.78
C ASN A 21 1.18 8.61 -3.09
N LYS A 22 0.56 7.45 -2.98
CA LYS A 22 0.15 6.67 -4.14
C LYS A 22 -1.07 7.32 -4.81
N ARG A 23 -1.01 7.47 -6.12
CA ARG A 23 -2.16 7.94 -6.92
C ARG A 23 -3.02 6.76 -7.33
N CYS A 24 -4.29 7.05 -7.62
CA CYS A 24 -5.18 6.08 -8.26
C CYS A 24 -4.57 5.60 -9.58
N GLY A 25 -4.56 4.30 -9.78
CA GLY A 25 -3.97 3.66 -10.97
C GLY A 25 -2.52 3.22 -10.81
N ASP A 26 -1.80 3.70 -9.80
CA ASP A 26 -0.44 3.24 -9.52
C ASP A 26 -0.45 1.84 -8.90
N LEU A 27 0.42 0.97 -9.40
CA LEU A 27 0.71 -0.33 -8.78
C LEU A 27 1.71 -0.14 -7.62
N VAL A 28 1.46 -0.80 -6.50
CA VAL A 28 2.42 -0.80 -5.39
C VAL A 28 3.60 -1.72 -5.70
N GLN A 29 3.33 -2.91 -6.23
CA GLN A 29 4.35 -3.87 -6.67
C GLN A 29 4.02 -4.40 -8.06
N GLY A 30 5.02 -4.99 -8.73
CA GLY A 30 4.88 -5.48 -10.10
C GLY A 30 3.78 -6.52 -10.28
N ASP A 31 3.14 -6.49 -11.43
CA ASP A 31 2.14 -7.46 -11.88
C ASP A 31 2.39 -7.87 -13.35
N ARG A 32 1.36 -8.45 -13.99
CA ARG A 32 1.44 -8.91 -15.37
C ARG A 32 1.36 -7.80 -16.42
N THR A 33 1.02 -6.56 -16.04
CA THR A 33 0.85 -5.45 -16.99
C THR A 33 2.17 -4.91 -17.53
N GLY A 34 3.28 -5.12 -16.80
CA GLY A 34 4.58 -4.54 -17.11
C GLY A 34 4.71 -3.06 -16.73
N ASP A 35 3.69 -2.48 -16.10
CA ASP A 35 3.77 -1.12 -15.56
C ASP A 35 4.80 -1.04 -14.44
N VAL A 36 5.55 0.05 -14.38
CA VAL A 36 6.57 0.27 -13.33
C VAL A 36 5.87 0.49 -11.99
N PRO A 37 6.10 -0.37 -11.00
CA PRO A 37 5.44 -0.25 -9.71
C PRO A 37 6.06 0.84 -8.84
N LEU A 38 5.27 1.32 -7.88
CA LEU A 38 5.65 2.37 -6.95
C LEU A 38 6.93 2.05 -6.18
N VAL A 39 7.12 0.78 -5.80
CA VAL A 39 8.33 0.33 -5.09
C VAL A 39 9.60 0.54 -5.92
N GLU A 40 9.54 0.35 -7.24
CA GLU A 40 10.67 0.59 -8.13
C GLU A 40 10.95 2.09 -8.31
N LEU A 41 9.92 2.91 -8.40
CA LEU A 41 10.05 4.36 -8.45
C LEU A 41 10.66 4.92 -7.16
N ALA A 42 10.26 4.38 -6.01
CA ALA A 42 10.83 4.72 -4.71
C ALA A 42 12.31 4.30 -4.61
N ARG A 43 12.64 3.11 -5.13
CA ARG A 43 14.02 2.63 -5.17
C ARG A 43 14.91 3.54 -6.02
N GLU A 44 14.45 3.97 -7.17
CA GLU A 44 15.13 4.92 -8.03
C GLU A 44 15.29 6.30 -7.37
N TYR A 45 14.26 6.75 -6.66
CA TYR A 45 14.34 7.99 -5.87
C TYR A 45 15.47 7.92 -4.83
N ILE A 46 15.55 6.83 -4.07
CA ILE A 46 16.60 6.63 -3.06
C ILE A 46 17.97 6.60 -3.73
N ARG A 47 18.11 5.88 -4.85
CA ARG A 47 19.36 5.80 -5.59
C ARG A 47 19.89 7.17 -6.00
N ARG A 48 19.02 8.02 -6.57
CA ARG A 48 19.39 9.36 -7.04
C ARG A 48 19.72 10.29 -5.87
N LYS A 49 18.88 10.30 -4.85
CA LYS A 49 19.04 11.21 -3.71
C LYS A 49 20.35 10.99 -2.97
N TYR A 50 20.77 9.74 -2.81
CA TYR A 50 21.97 9.37 -2.06
C TYR A 50 23.14 8.97 -2.96
N ASN A 51 23.00 9.13 -4.27
CA ASN A 51 24.03 8.79 -5.26
C ASN A 51 24.60 7.37 -5.04
N LYS A 52 23.74 6.39 -4.84
CA LYS A 52 24.12 5.01 -4.55
C LYS A 52 24.43 4.24 -5.83
N PRO A 53 25.58 3.57 -5.93
CA PRO A 53 25.85 2.64 -7.03
C PRO A 53 25.14 1.30 -6.78
N GLY A 54 24.76 0.60 -7.87
CA GLY A 54 24.23 -0.75 -7.80
C GLY A 54 22.81 -0.86 -7.28
N ASN A 55 22.50 -1.99 -6.66
CA ASN A 55 21.18 -2.29 -6.13
C ASN A 55 20.92 -1.52 -4.84
N VAL A 56 19.74 -0.92 -4.77
CA VAL A 56 19.26 -0.17 -3.61
C VAL A 56 18.13 -0.94 -2.96
N PHE A 57 18.18 -1.10 -1.64
CA PHE A 57 17.12 -1.74 -0.88
C PHE A 57 15.92 -0.81 -0.74
N CYS A 58 14.74 -1.33 -1.04
CA CYS A 58 13.45 -0.71 -0.73
C CYS A 58 12.44 -1.83 -0.48
N GLY A 59 11.98 -1.95 0.75
CA GLY A 59 11.09 -3.02 1.19
C GLY A 59 9.64 -2.57 1.26
N LEU A 60 8.72 -3.50 0.97
CA LEU A 60 7.29 -3.27 0.93
C LEU A 60 6.59 -4.06 2.04
N PRO A 61 6.24 -3.44 3.20
CA PRO A 61 5.60 -4.14 4.31
C PRO A 61 4.10 -4.35 4.12
N HIS A 62 3.47 -3.58 3.24
CA HIS A 62 2.04 -3.65 2.93
C HIS A 62 1.77 -3.13 1.53
N ARG A 63 0.53 -3.28 1.09
CA ARG A 63 0.06 -2.72 -0.18
C ARG A 63 -1.38 -2.24 -0.06
N ILE A 64 -1.77 -1.34 -0.94
CA ILE A 64 -3.15 -0.95 -1.20
C ILE A 64 -3.48 -1.20 -2.67
N ASP A 65 -4.74 -1.43 -2.96
CA ASP A 65 -5.16 -1.81 -4.30
C ASP A 65 -4.90 -0.71 -5.34
N ARG A 66 -4.74 -1.12 -6.59
CA ARG A 66 -4.43 -0.21 -7.70
C ARG A 66 -5.35 1.01 -7.78
N PRO A 67 -6.69 0.87 -7.70
CA PRO A 67 -7.58 2.03 -7.75
C PRO A 67 -7.58 2.89 -6.49
N THR A 68 -7.01 2.42 -5.38
CA THR A 68 -6.95 3.15 -4.12
C THR A 68 -5.79 4.13 -4.12
N SER A 69 -6.02 5.37 -3.74
CA SER A 69 -4.98 6.37 -3.51
C SER A 69 -4.71 6.52 -2.00
N GLY A 70 -3.55 7.04 -1.66
CA GLY A 70 -3.20 7.34 -0.27
C GLY A 70 -1.80 6.94 0.13
N VAL A 71 -1.56 6.91 1.43
CA VAL A 71 -0.25 6.70 2.02
C VAL A 71 0.20 5.25 1.87
N VAL A 72 1.40 5.06 1.32
CA VAL A 72 2.12 3.78 1.31
C VAL A 72 3.43 3.95 2.04
N LEU A 73 3.66 3.10 3.05
CA LEU A 73 4.92 3.05 3.80
C LEU A 73 5.89 2.06 3.14
N LEU A 74 7.12 2.50 2.99
CA LEU A 74 8.22 1.70 2.46
C LEU A 74 9.36 1.69 3.47
N ALA A 75 10.08 0.58 3.54
CA ALA A 75 11.25 0.44 4.39
C ALA A 75 12.53 0.70 3.59
N LYS A 76 13.41 1.54 4.11
CA LYS A 76 14.71 1.84 3.50
C LYS A 76 15.79 0.86 3.95
N THR A 77 15.52 0.06 4.99
CA THR A 77 16.43 -0.96 5.50
C THR A 77 15.70 -2.27 5.74
N SER A 78 16.43 -3.38 5.69
CA SER A 78 15.86 -4.72 5.98
C SER A 78 15.33 -4.84 7.41
N LYS A 79 16.00 -4.20 8.36
CA LYS A 79 15.56 -4.14 9.77
C LYS A 79 14.22 -3.40 9.91
N ALA A 80 14.08 -2.26 9.24
CA ALA A 80 12.82 -1.51 9.23
C ALA A 80 11.71 -2.31 8.57
N LEU A 81 11.99 -3.02 7.46
CA LEU A 81 11.01 -3.89 6.80
C LEU A 81 10.51 -4.97 7.75
N SER A 82 11.40 -5.63 8.45
CA SER A 82 11.05 -6.68 9.41
C SER A 82 10.14 -6.17 10.53
N ARG A 83 10.48 -5.01 11.10
CA ARG A 83 9.69 -4.36 12.17
C ARG A 83 8.32 -3.91 11.68
N LEU A 84 8.26 -3.25 10.53
CA LEU A 84 6.99 -2.80 9.94
C LEU A 84 6.09 -3.98 9.59
N SER A 85 6.64 -5.02 8.98
CA SER A 85 5.87 -6.23 8.63
C SER A 85 5.26 -6.88 9.87
N GLU A 86 6.00 -6.91 10.97
CA GLU A 86 5.49 -7.40 12.25
C GLU A 86 4.36 -6.52 12.80
N MET A 87 4.51 -5.20 12.74
CA MET A 87 3.48 -4.26 13.18
C MET A 87 2.18 -4.42 12.36
N PHE A 88 2.28 -4.59 11.06
CA PHE A 88 1.11 -4.85 10.19
C PHE A 88 0.46 -6.20 10.55
N ARG A 89 1.26 -7.23 10.75
CA ARG A 89 0.75 -8.57 11.10
C ARG A 89 0.03 -8.58 12.45
N GLN A 90 0.55 -7.86 13.44
CA GLN A 90 -0.04 -7.77 14.79
C GLN A 90 -1.24 -6.80 14.85
N GLY A 91 -1.53 -6.05 13.79
CA GLY A 91 -2.60 -5.08 13.78
C GLY A 91 -2.32 -3.83 14.63
N SER A 92 -1.05 -3.54 14.94
CA SER A 92 -0.67 -2.34 15.71
C SER A 92 -0.60 -1.07 14.86
N VAL A 93 -0.71 -1.20 13.54
CA VAL A 93 -0.80 -0.05 12.62
C VAL A 93 -2.24 0.41 12.52
N GLN A 94 -2.51 1.66 12.88
CA GLN A 94 -3.83 2.26 12.69
C GLN A 94 -4.00 2.71 11.25
N LYS A 95 -5.05 2.22 10.60
CA LYS A 95 -5.37 2.51 9.19
C LYS A 95 -6.70 3.23 9.11
N THR A 96 -6.72 4.35 8.41
CA THR A 96 -7.93 5.13 8.13
C THR A 96 -8.14 5.20 6.63
N TYR A 97 -9.33 4.81 6.18
CA TYR A 97 -9.76 4.90 4.79
C TYR A 97 -11.00 5.76 4.67
N HIS A 98 -11.07 6.50 3.57
CA HIS A 98 -12.26 7.25 3.17
C HIS A 98 -12.85 6.59 1.92
N ALA A 99 -14.13 6.32 1.93
CA ALA A 99 -14.84 5.73 0.80
C ALA A 99 -16.05 6.59 0.44
N ILE A 100 -16.26 6.79 -0.85
CA ILE A 100 -17.47 7.43 -1.37
C ILE A 100 -18.47 6.33 -1.66
N VAL A 101 -19.62 6.40 -1.03
CA VAL A 101 -20.68 5.42 -1.17
C VAL A 101 -22.01 6.11 -1.51
N PRO A 102 -22.98 5.43 -2.14
CA PRO A 102 -24.32 5.97 -2.32
C PRO A 102 -24.93 6.32 -0.96
N ARG A 103 -25.64 7.44 -0.93
CA ARG A 103 -26.34 7.87 0.30
C ARG A 103 -27.30 6.80 0.78
N ARG A 104 -27.17 6.39 2.03
CA ARG A 104 -28.02 5.41 2.70
C ARG A 104 -28.31 5.87 4.11
N ASP A 105 -29.39 5.36 4.68
CA ASP A 105 -29.73 5.59 6.08
C ASP A 105 -28.90 4.63 6.96
N ILE A 106 -27.69 5.06 7.29
CA ILE A 106 -26.77 4.33 8.15
C ILE A 106 -26.36 5.22 9.34
N PRO A 107 -26.06 4.61 10.51
CA PRO A 107 -25.53 5.36 11.65
C PRO A 107 -24.27 6.14 11.29
N SER A 108 -24.05 7.29 11.95
CA SER A 108 -22.85 8.11 11.73
C SER A 108 -21.56 7.42 12.15
N GLN A 109 -21.66 6.43 13.03
CA GLN A 109 -20.54 5.60 13.48
C GLN A 109 -21.02 4.22 13.91
N GLY A 110 -20.13 3.25 13.85
CA GLY A 110 -20.44 1.89 14.27
C GLY A 110 -19.34 0.92 13.83
N THR A 111 -19.58 -0.35 14.08
CA THR A 111 -18.67 -1.44 13.69
C THR A 111 -19.43 -2.48 12.90
N TRP A 112 -18.90 -2.83 11.75
CA TRP A 112 -19.34 -4.00 10.99
C TRP A 112 -18.26 -5.09 11.06
N ARG A 113 -18.70 -6.31 11.29
CA ARG A 113 -17.80 -7.48 11.32
C ARG A 113 -18.35 -8.54 10.37
N HIS A 114 -17.53 -8.88 9.39
CA HIS A 114 -17.87 -9.89 8.39
C HIS A 114 -16.69 -10.84 8.14
N TYR A 115 -17.01 -12.04 7.68
CA TYR A 115 -16.05 -13.00 7.18
C TYR A 115 -15.92 -12.83 5.68
N LEU A 116 -14.69 -12.54 5.21
CA LEU A 116 -14.44 -12.29 3.80
C LEU A 116 -13.87 -13.55 3.14
N VAL A 117 -14.46 -13.93 2.01
CA VAL A 117 -13.97 -15.02 1.17
C VAL A 117 -13.59 -14.44 -0.18
N HIS A 118 -12.34 -14.66 -0.58
CA HIS A 118 -11.82 -14.20 -1.86
C HIS A 118 -11.82 -15.33 -2.88
N ASP A 119 -12.49 -15.12 -4.01
CA ASP A 119 -12.44 -15.97 -5.18
C ASP A 119 -11.33 -15.44 -6.12
N GLY A 120 -10.19 -16.12 -6.11
CA GLY A 120 -9.03 -15.71 -6.91
C GLY A 120 -9.24 -15.87 -8.42
N VAL A 121 -10.16 -16.76 -8.85
CA VAL A 121 -10.45 -16.96 -10.27
C VAL A 121 -11.26 -15.79 -10.84
N ARG A 122 -12.25 -15.34 -10.07
CA ARG A 122 -13.13 -14.21 -10.45
C ARG A 122 -12.60 -12.86 -9.97
N ASN A 123 -11.55 -12.86 -9.16
CA ASN A 123 -11.01 -11.68 -8.48
C ASN A 123 -12.12 -10.91 -7.73
N LEU A 124 -12.92 -11.63 -6.97
CA LEU A 124 -14.08 -11.11 -6.27
C LEU A 124 -14.05 -11.54 -4.81
N SER A 125 -14.26 -10.59 -3.90
CA SER A 125 -14.43 -10.86 -2.47
C SER A 125 -15.91 -10.75 -2.09
N ARG A 126 -16.37 -11.69 -1.27
CA ARG A 126 -17.73 -11.68 -0.71
C ARG A 126 -17.66 -11.62 0.80
N ALA A 127 -18.60 -10.89 1.39
CA ALA A 127 -18.76 -10.78 2.83
C ALA A 127 -19.90 -11.69 3.30
N PHE A 128 -19.68 -12.37 4.43
CA PHE A 128 -20.64 -13.25 5.08
C PHE A 128 -20.72 -12.92 6.57
N ASP A 129 -21.88 -13.10 7.16
CA ASP A 129 -22.11 -12.88 8.59
C ASP A 129 -21.61 -14.06 9.44
N THR A 130 -21.41 -15.22 8.83
CA THR A 130 -20.90 -16.43 9.47
C THR A 130 -19.63 -16.93 8.79
N PRO A 131 -18.77 -17.67 9.52
CA PRO A 131 -17.56 -18.27 8.93
C PRO A 131 -17.91 -19.18 7.74
N ARG A 132 -17.09 -19.14 6.70
CA ARG A 132 -17.17 -20.03 5.53
C ARG A 132 -15.86 -20.77 5.35
N SER A 133 -15.97 -22.03 5.08
CA SER A 133 -14.82 -22.90 4.73
C SER A 133 -14.45 -22.79 3.26
#